data_ebac8b42d972a9484039fba560cfccc1
#
_entry.id   ebac8b42d972a9484039fba560cfccc1
#
_cell.length_a   1.000
_cell.length_b   1.000
_cell.length_c   1.000
_cell.angle_alpha   90.00
_cell.angle_beta   90.00
_cell.angle_gamma   90.00
#
_symmetry.space_group_name_H-M   'P 1'
#
loop_
_entity.id
_entity.type
_entity.pdbx_description
1 polymer ?
#
loop_
_entity_poly.entity_id
_entity_poly.type
_entity_poly.pdbx_seq_one_letter_code
_entity_poly.pdbx_strand_id
1 'polypeptide(L)'
;FGIVGMGILNGYIPIYNQIKETSGNQTAKKFTNNFSNIMLIICFFIFIFCFLFSDYLVKLFSYGFDKKTLELASFFTKISLLTIFPITLVSIFSGYLQSNNKFFSAAFIGIPTNLLYIIGTYISYKNSDFVMLVLFSCFALFFQFIFLCPFIFKTGYRHNLKVNIYD
;
A
#
# COMPACT_ATOMS: atom_id res chain seq x y z
N PHE A 1 1.42 -7.64 -5.21
CA PHE A 1 1.48 -6.64 -4.12
C PHE A 1 1.25 -7.27 -2.73
N GLY A 2 0.35 -8.26 -2.56
CA GLY A 2 0.09 -8.90 -1.26
C GLY A 2 1.32 -9.53 -0.62
N ILE A 3 2.17 -10.19 -1.39
CA ILE A 3 3.42 -10.82 -0.91
C ILE A 3 4.39 -9.76 -0.35
N VAL A 4 4.53 -8.63 -1.03
CA VAL A 4 5.39 -7.52 -0.59
C VAL A 4 4.88 -6.92 0.72
N GLY A 5 3.56 -6.70 0.83
CA GLY A 5 2.93 -6.21 2.05
C GLY A 5 3.15 -7.14 3.24
N MET A 6 3.00 -8.45 3.06
CA MET A 6 3.28 -9.45 4.09
C MET A 6 4.76 -9.49 4.47
N GLY A 7 5.68 -9.37 3.50
CA GLY A 7 7.12 -9.29 3.75
C GLY A 7 7.49 -8.09 4.62
N ILE A 8 6.94 -6.92 4.31
CA ILE A 8 7.11 -5.69 5.10
C ILE A 8 6.59 -5.91 6.53
N LEU A 9 5.40 -6.45 6.68
CA LEU A 9 4.74 -6.66 7.97
C LEU A 9 5.53 -7.62 8.85
N ASN A 10 5.96 -8.76 8.29
CA ASN A 10 6.73 -9.77 9.00
C ASN A 10 8.12 -9.29 9.42
N GLY A 11 8.76 -8.43 8.65
CA GLY A 11 10.03 -7.83 9.02
C GLY A 11 9.90 -6.67 10.02
N TYR A 12 8.86 -5.86 9.86
CA TYR A 12 8.62 -4.67 10.67
C TYR A 12 8.27 -4.97 12.13
N ILE A 13 7.33 -5.90 12.38
CA ILE A 13 6.79 -6.18 13.71
C ILE A 13 7.88 -6.58 14.72
N PRO A 14 8.78 -7.55 14.44
CA PRO A 14 9.79 -7.96 15.40
C PRO A 14 10.77 -6.82 15.72
N ILE A 15 11.20 -6.07 14.70
CA ILE A 15 12.14 -4.94 14.87
C ILE A 15 11.49 -3.84 15.71
N TYR A 16 10.25 -3.48 15.42
CA TYR A 16 9.51 -2.47 16.18
C TYR A 16 9.38 -2.86 17.65
N ASN A 17 9.00 -4.12 17.94
CA ASN A 17 8.84 -4.61 19.31
C ASN A 17 10.18 -4.63 20.04
N GLN A 18 11.26 -5.06 19.42
CA GLN A 18 12.60 -5.03 20.00
C GLN A 18 13.01 -3.60 20.37
N ILE A 19 12.84 -2.62 19.47
CA ILE A 19 13.16 -1.21 19.75
C ILE A 19 12.27 -0.68 20.87
N LYS A 20 10.99 -1.05 20.89
CA LYS A 20 10.04 -0.60 21.91
C LYS A 20 10.44 -1.09 23.31
N GLU A 21 10.92 -2.33 23.42
CA GLU A 21 11.37 -2.94 24.68
C GLU A 21 12.72 -2.38 25.15
N THR A 22 13.66 -2.20 24.25
CA THR A 22 15.03 -1.75 24.60
C THR A 22 15.15 -0.24 24.77
N SER A 23 14.50 0.55 23.91
CA SER A 23 14.71 2.00 23.78
C SER A 23 13.44 2.83 24.00
N GLY A 24 12.33 2.17 24.31
CA GLY A 24 11.06 2.79 24.64
C GLY A 24 10.18 3.20 23.47
N ASN A 25 8.94 3.54 23.79
CA ASN A 25 7.87 3.76 22.82
C ASN A 25 8.10 4.96 21.88
N GLN A 26 8.79 6.02 22.37
CA GLN A 26 9.08 7.19 21.52
C GLN A 26 10.10 6.86 20.44
N THR A 27 11.13 6.08 20.74
CA THR A 27 12.14 5.63 19.78
C THR A 27 11.50 4.70 18.74
N ALA A 28 10.63 3.79 19.17
CA ALA A 28 9.88 2.93 18.25
C ALA A 28 8.96 3.71 17.28
N LYS A 29 8.34 4.81 17.74
CA LYS A 29 7.57 5.71 16.86
C LYS A 29 8.46 6.44 15.85
N LYS A 30 9.66 6.88 16.25
CA LYS A 30 10.64 7.49 15.34
C LYS A 30 11.11 6.47 14.30
N PHE A 31 11.38 5.24 14.71
CA PHE A 31 11.71 4.15 13.79
C PHE A 31 10.59 3.95 12.77
N THR A 32 9.32 3.86 13.19
CA THR A 32 8.17 3.75 12.27
C THR A 32 8.14 4.88 11.26
N ASN A 33 8.37 6.11 11.73
CA ASN A 33 8.37 7.29 10.87
C ASN A 33 9.49 7.22 9.83
N ASN A 34 10.70 6.91 10.26
CA ASN A 34 11.88 6.81 9.40
C ASN A 34 11.72 5.65 8.38
N PHE A 35 11.29 4.48 8.86
CA PHE A 35 11.01 3.32 8.03
C PHE A 35 9.95 3.61 6.95
N SER A 36 8.85 4.29 7.32
CA SER A 36 7.80 4.67 6.38
C SER A 36 8.33 5.62 5.30
N ASN A 37 9.14 6.61 5.67
CA ASN A 37 9.72 7.56 4.72
C ASN A 37 10.69 6.88 3.75
N ILE A 38 11.56 6.00 4.25
CA ILE A 38 12.50 5.24 3.41
C ILE A 38 11.72 4.34 2.44
N MET A 39 10.70 3.64 2.93
CA MET A 39 9.88 2.77 2.08
C MET A 39 9.12 3.57 1.01
N LEU A 40 8.63 4.78 1.33
CA LEU A 40 8.01 5.65 0.33
C LEU A 40 9.00 6.10 -0.76
N ILE A 41 10.25 6.41 -0.38
CA ILE A 41 11.29 6.75 -1.34
C ILE A 41 11.59 5.54 -2.27
N ILE A 42 11.72 4.35 -1.70
CA ILE A 42 11.92 3.12 -2.49
C ILE A 42 10.73 2.89 -3.43
N CYS A 43 9.50 3.01 -2.93
CA CYS A 43 8.29 2.90 -3.74
C CYS A 43 8.28 3.93 -4.89
N PHE A 44 8.73 5.14 -4.65
CA PHE A 44 8.81 6.19 -5.67
C PHE A 44 9.76 5.82 -6.81
N PHE A 45 10.94 5.30 -6.51
CA PHE A 45 11.87 4.84 -7.54
C PHE A 45 11.32 3.63 -8.31
N ILE A 46 10.73 2.65 -7.60
CA ILE A 46 10.07 1.50 -8.24
C ILE A 46 8.92 1.98 -9.13
N PHE A 47 8.10 2.91 -8.66
CA PHE A 47 7.00 3.48 -9.42
C PHE A 47 7.50 4.12 -10.72
N ILE A 48 8.51 5.00 -10.65
CA ILE A 48 9.08 5.65 -11.84
C ILE A 48 9.62 4.60 -12.82
N PHE A 49 10.42 3.66 -12.32
CA PHE A 49 10.98 2.61 -13.16
C PHE A 49 9.89 1.79 -13.85
N CYS A 50 8.93 1.26 -13.10
CA CYS A 50 7.84 0.46 -13.66
C CYS A 50 6.91 1.27 -14.57
N PHE A 51 6.70 2.56 -14.29
CA PHE A 51 5.89 3.44 -15.12
C PHE A 51 6.53 3.69 -16.49
N LEU A 52 7.85 3.99 -16.52
CA LEU A 52 8.59 4.21 -17.76
C LEU A 52 8.72 2.94 -18.60
N PHE A 53 8.89 1.80 -17.95
CA PHE A 53 9.08 0.51 -18.63
C PHE A 53 7.80 -0.34 -18.67
N SER A 54 6.63 0.22 -18.35
CA SER A 54 5.36 -0.53 -18.27
C SER A 54 5.04 -1.30 -19.55
N ASP A 55 5.24 -0.72 -20.72
CA ASP A 55 4.96 -1.35 -22.02
C ASP A 55 5.84 -2.59 -22.26
N TYR A 56 7.13 -2.51 -21.86
CA TYR A 56 8.05 -3.64 -21.93
C TYR A 56 7.70 -4.72 -20.92
N LEU A 57 7.38 -4.33 -19.68
CA LEU A 57 6.99 -5.26 -18.63
C LEU A 57 5.71 -6.01 -18.99
N VAL A 58 4.69 -5.30 -19.47
CA VAL A 58 3.45 -5.94 -19.93
C VAL A 58 3.73 -6.91 -21.07
N LYS A 59 4.54 -6.51 -22.07
CA LYS A 59 4.89 -7.35 -23.20
C LYS A 59 5.62 -8.63 -22.82
N LEU A 60 6.46 -8.56 -21.78
CA LEU A 60 7.20 -9.71 -21.24
C LEU A 60 6.26 -10.79 -20.67
N PHE A 61 5.18 -10.37 -19.99
CA PHE A 61 4.23 -11.28 -19.36
C PHE A 61 3.01 -11.63 -20.22
N SER A 62 2.79 -10.94 -21.33
CA SER A 62 1.60 -11.04 -22.18
C SER A 62 1.93 -11.59 -23.56
N TYR A 63 2.70 -12.66 -23.59
CA TYR A 63 3.06 -13.31 -24.87
C TYR A 63 1.78 -13.80 -25.58
N GLY A 64 1.60 -13.39 -26.83
CA GLY A 64 0.43 -13.77 -27.64
C GLY A 64 -0.77 -12.82 -27.60
N PHE A 65 -0.70 -11.71 -26.85
CA PHE A 65 -1.76 -10.69 -26.89
C PHE A 65 -1.68 -9.88 -28.19
N ASP A 66 -2.84 -9.53 -28.73
CA ASP A 66 -2.95 -8.57 -29.81
C ASP A 66 -2.58 -7.15 -29.36
N LYS A 67 -2.25 -6.27 -30.31
CA LYS A 67 -1.77 -4.91 -30.02
C LYS A 67 -2.75 -4.11 -29.16
N LYS A 68 -4.05 -4.22 -29.42
CA LYS A 68 -5.10 -3.50 -28.69
C LYS A 68 -5.18 -3.93 -27.23
N THR A 69 -5.08 -5.23 -26.97
CA THR A 69 -5.07 -5.79 -25.60
C THR A 69 -3.80 -5.41 -24.84
N LEU A 70 -2.65 -5.36 -25.53
CA LEU A 70 -1.41 -4.88 -24.92
C LEU A 70 -1.48 -3.41 -24.50
N GLU A 71 -2.01 -2.54 -25.35
CA GLU A 71 -2.19 -1.12 -25.03
C GLU A 71 -3.12 -0.93 -23.81
N LEU A 72 -4.22 -1.68 -23.75
CA LEU A 72 -5.16 -1.66 -22.63
C LEU A 72 -4.51 -2.18 -21.34
N ALA A 73 -3.77 -3.28 -21.41
CA ALA A 73 -3.07 -3.86 -20.27
C ALA A 73 -1.98 -2.91 -19.73
N SER A 74 -1.25 -2.23 -20.62
CA SER A 74 -0.26 -1.23 -20.23
C SER A 74 -0.90 -0.03 -19.54
N PHE A 75 -2.02 0.45 -20.07
CA PHE A 75 -2.79 1.54 -19.45
C PHE A 75 -3.26 1.16 -18.04
N PHE A 76 -3.84 -0.03 -17.86
CA PHE A 76 -4.27 -0.51 -16.55
C PHE A 76 -3.10 -0.71 -15.59
N THR A 77 -1.97 -1.18 -16.08
CA THR A 77 -0.75 -1.32 -15.29
C THR A 77 -0.27 0.04 -14.77
N LYS A 78 -0.22 1.08 -15.62
CA LYS A 78 0.18 2.43 -15.25
C LYS A 78 -0.70 3.01 -14.14
N ILE A 79 -2.02 2.83 -14.22
CA ILE A 79 -2.95 3.26 -13.17
C ILE A 79 -2.72 2.46 -11.88
N SER A 80 -2.62 1.13 -11.99
CA SER A 80 -2.47 0.24 -10.84
C SER A 80 -1.16 0.44 -10.09
N LEU A 81 -0.09 0.92 -10.75
CA LEU A 81 1.18 1.23 -10.10
C LEU A 81 1.05 2.28 -8.99
N LEU A 82 0.07 3.21 -9.08
CA LEU A 82 -0.18 4.19 -8.03
C LEU A 82 -0.53 3.55 -6.69
N THR A 83 -1.04 2.32 -6.70
CA THR A 83 -1.44 1.61 -5.48
C THR A 83 -0.27 1.12 -4.63
N ILE A 84 0.97 1.16 -5.15
CA ILE A 84 2.16 0.76 -4.39
C ILE A 84 2.32 1.60 -3.11
N PHE A 85 1.98 2.89 -3.16
CA PHE A 85 2.09 3.80 -2.02
C PHE A 85 1.10 3.45 -0.90
N PRO A 86 -0.22 3.43 -1.13
CA PRO A 86 -1.17 3.09 -0.07
C PRO A 86 -0.99 1.67 0.45
N ILE A 87 -0.67 0.68 -0.38
CA ILE A 87 -0.43 -0.70 0.07
C ILE A 87 0.75 -0.76 1.04
N THR A 88 1.86 -0.11 0.71
CA THR A 88 3.05 -0.06 1.57
C THR A 88 2.73 0.59 2.91
N LEU A 89 2.06 1.75 2.91
CA LEU A 89 1.67 2.44 4.13
C LEU A 89 0.68 1.64 4.97
N VAL A 90 -0.33 1.02 4.36
CA VAL A 90 -1.28 0.14 5.05
C VAL A 90 -0.55 -1.02 5.71
N SER A 91 0.43 -1.64 5.04
CA SER A 91 1.22 -2.74 5.61
C SER A 91 2.01 -2.30 6.84
N ILE A 92 2.76 -1.20 6.74
CA ILE A 92 3.57 -0.67 7.85
C ILE A 92 2.66 -0.30 9.03
N PHE A 93 1.60 0.48 8.79
CA PHE A 93 0.74 0.96 9.86
C PHE A 93 -0.17 -0.12 10.45
N SER A 94 -0.51 -1.16 9.68
CA SER A 94 -1.14 -2.36 10.24
C SER A 94 -0.21 -3.08 11.20
N GLY A 95 1.08 -3.22 10.86
CA GLY A 95 2.10 -3.76 11.76
C GLY A 95 2.28 -2.91 13.01
N TYR A 96 2.31 -1.59 12.84
CA TYR A 96 2.37 -0.64 13.96
C TYR A 96 1.18 -0.80 14.93
N LEU A 97 -0.04 -0.90 14.40
CA LEU A 97 -1.24 -1.09 15.22
C LEU A 97 -1.23 -2.45 15.92
N GLN A 98 -0.83 -3.52 15.24
CA GLN A 98 -0.70 -4.86 15.84
C GLN A 98 0.32 -4.86 16.99
N SER A 99 1.50 -4.24 16.81
CA SER A 99 2.54 -4.11 17.83
C SER A 99 2.10 -3.24 19.03
N ASN A 100 1.03 -2.46 18.87
CA ASN A 100 0.40 -1.69 19.95
C ASN A 100 -0.93 -2.31 20.44
N ASN A 101 -1.14 -3.62 20.25
CA ASN A 101 -2.31 -4.38 20.67
C ASN A 101 -3.65 -3.87 20.08
N LYS A 102 -3.59 -3.20 18.93
CA LYS A 102 -4.78 -2.71 18.20
C LYS A 102 -5.15 -3.65 17.03
N PHE A 103 -5.20 -4.96 17.30
CA PHE A 103 -5.45 -6.00 16.31
C PHE A 103 -6.78 -5.80 15.58
N PHE A 104 -7.83 -5.41 16.30
CA PHE A 104 -9.15 -5.18 15.71
C PHE A 104 -9.09 -4.10 14.63
N SER A 105 -8.42 -2.99 14.90
CA SER A 105 -8.28 -1.89 13.94
C SER A 105 -7.53 -2.31 12.68
N ALA A 106 -6.48 -3.14 12.83
CA ALA A 106 -5.72 -3.66 11.71
C ALA A 106 -6.52 -4.68 10.87
N ALA A 107 -7.36 -5.50 11.49
CA ALA A 107 -8.18 -6.49 10.80
C ALA A 107 -9.40 -5.87 10.10
N PHE A 108 -10.03 -4.88 10.74
CA PHE A 108 -11.28 -4.28 10.29
C PHE A 108 -11.15 -3.48 8.98
N ILE A 109 -9.94 -3.01 8.63
CA ILE A 109 -9.70 -2.21 7.42
C ILE A 109 -10.01 -2.95 6.11
N GLY A 110 -10.03 -4.28 6.12
CA GLY A 110 -10.38 -5.08 4.94
C GLY A 110 -11.86 -4.98 4.56
N ILE A 111 -12.76 -4.77 5.52
CA ILE A 111 -14.21 -4.76 5.28
C ILE A 111 -14.63 -3.63 4.35
N PRO A 112 -14.36 -2.33 4.64
CA PRO A 112 -14.75 -1.24 3.76
C PRO A 112 -14.07 -1.31 2.40
N THR A 113 -12.83 -1.82 2.34
CA THR A 113 -12.12 -2.02 1.08
C THR A 113 -12.82 -3.04 0.19
N ASN A 114 -13.20 -4.20 0.75
CA ASN A 114 -13.92 -5.24 0.01
C ASN A 114 -15.31 -4.76 -0.45
N LEU A 115 -16.02 -3.97 0.37
CA LEU A 115 -17.28 -3.35 -0.04
C LEU A 115 -17.10 -2.43 -1.25
N LEU A 116 -16.03 -1.62 -1.27
CA LEU A 116 -15.72 -0.75 -2.42
C LEU A 116 -15.37 -1.57 -3.67
N TYR A 117 -14.66 -2.69 -3.53
CA TYR A 117 -14.42 -3.60 -4.65
C TYR A 117 -15.72 -4.17 -5.21
N ILE A 118 -16.65 -4.62 -4.37
CA ILE A 118 -17.94 -5.16 -4.79
C ILE A 118 -18.75 -4.09 -5.51
N ILE A 119 -18.86 -2.88 -4.94
CA ILE A 119 -19.58 -1.75 -5.54
C ILE A 119 -18.95 -1.38 -6.88
N GLY A 120 -17.62 -1.25 -6.95
CA GLY A 120 -16.88 -0.92 -8.18
C GLY A 120 -17.08 -1.96 -9.26
N THR A 121 -17.05 -3.25 -8.92
CA THR A 121 -17.31 -4.35 -9.85
C THR A 121 -18.73 -4.29 -10.40
N TYR A 122 -19.72 -4.04 -9.55
CA TYR A 122 -21.12 -3.92 -9.96
C TYR A 122 -21.33 -2.74 -10.92
N ILE A 123 -20.77 -1.57 -10.61
CA ILE A 123 -20.88 -0.37 -11.45
C ILE A 123 -20.17 -0.58 -12.79
N SER A 124 -18.96 -1.17 -12.77
CA SER A 124 -18.20 -1.49 -13.98
C SER A 124 -18.96 -2.47 -14.88
N TYR A 125 -19.54 -3.49 -14.30
CA TYR A 125 -20.38 -4.45 -15.02
C TYR A 125 -21.59 -3.78 -15.70
N LYS A 126 -22.33 -2.94 -14.96
CA LYS A 126 -23.52 -2.23 -15.46
C LYS A 126 -23.19 -1.29 -16.63
N ASN A 127 -22.02 -0.64 -16.59
CA ASN A 127 -21.58 0.30 -17.62
C ASN A 127 -20.74 -0.36 -18.72
N SER A 128 -20.42 -1.65 -18.60
CA SER A 128 -19.52 -2.38 -19.52
C SER A 128 -18.16 -1.67 -19.69
N ASP A 129 -17.67 -1.04 -18.62
CA ASP A 129 -16.44 -0.24 -18.64
C ASP A 129 -15.39 -0.81 -17.65
N PHE A 130 -14.35 -1.43 -18.22
CA PHE A 130 -13.25 -2.00 -17.47
C PHE A 130 -12.34 -0.93 -16.84
N VAL A 131 -12.32 0.30 -17.36
CA VAL A 131 -11.54 1.40 -16.78
C VAL A 131 -12.10 1.75 -15.41
N MET A 132 -13.42 1.77 -15.26
CA MET A 132 -14.06 1.99 -13.96
C MET A 132 -13.65 0.94 -12.92
N LEU A 133 -13.52 -0.34 -13.34
CA LEU A 133 -13.08 -1.40 -12.43
C LEU A 133 -11.69 -1.10 -11.84
N VAL A 134 -10.74 -0.70 -12.68
CA VAL A 134 -9.38 -0.38 -12.26
C VAL A 134 -9.36 0.87 -11.36
N LEU A 135 -10.12 1.90 -11.72
CA LEU A 135 -10.21 3.13 -10.92
C LEU A 135 -10.81 2.88 -9.54
N PHE A 136 -11.90 2.12 -9.46
CA PHE A 136 -12.50 1.74 -8.17
C PHE A 136 -11.54 0.89 -7.32
N SER A 137 -10.79 -0.01 -7.96
CA SER A 137 -9.79 -0.82 -7.28
C SER A 137 -8.67 0.05 -6.67
N CYS A 138 -8.16 1.01 -7.42
CA CYS A 138 -7.18 1.96 -6.92
C CYS A 138 -7.78 2.82 -5.78
N PHE A 139 -8.98 3.35 -5.99
CA PHE A 139 -9.68 4.14 -4.98
C PHE A 139 -9.90 3.37 -3.67
N ALA A 140 -10.29 2.10 -3.75
CA ALA A 140 -10.49 1.25 -2.57
C ALA A 140 -9.22 1.11 -1.72
N LEU A 141 -8.04 1.00 -2.35
CA LEU A 141 -6.76 0.91 -1.64
C LEU A 141 -6.33 2.26 -1.03
N PHE A 142 -6.56 3.37 -1.71
CA PHE A 142 -6.35 4.69 -1.12
C PHE A 142 -7.31 4.94 0.05
N PHE A 143 -8.57 4.55 -0.10
CA PHE A 143 -9.56 4.65 0.96
C PHE A 143 -9.18 3.79 2.17
N GLN A 144 -8.62 2.60 1.95
CA GLN A 144 -8.11 1.73 3.01
C GLN A 144 -7.06 2.44 3.87
N PHE A 145 -6.12 3.14 3.24
CA PHE A 145 -5.12 3.92 3.97
C PHE A 145 -5.76 5.09 4.75
N ILE A 146 -6.64 5.85 4.11
CA ILE A 146 -7.35 6.98 4.75
C ILE A 146 -8.16 6.49 5.95
N PHE A 147 -8.85 5.35 5.80
CA PHE A 147 -9.63 4.74 6.88
C PHE A 147 -8.77 4.29 8.06
N LEU A 148 -7.51 3.93 7.82
CA LEU A 148 -6.56 3.53 8.86
C LEU A 148 -6.03 4.73 9.68
N CYS A 149 -5.92 5.91 9.07
CA CYS A 149 -5.33 7.09 9.69
C CYS A 149 -5.92 7.47 11.07
N PRO A 150 -7.24 7.49 11.29
CA PRO A 150 -7.81 7.80 12.60
C PRO A 150 -7.34 6.86 13.73
N PHE A 151 -7.16 5.57 13.41
CA PHE A 151 -6.69 4.59 14.40
C PHE A 151 -5.22 4.81 14.74
N ILE A 152 -4.40 5.22 13.77
CA ILE A 152 -2.98 5.56 13.97
C ILE A 152 -2.87 6.80 14.87
N PHE A 153 -3.61 7.86 14.55
CA PHE A 153 -3.57 9.11 15.32
C PHE A 153 -4.02 8.93 16.77
N LYS A 154 -5.00 8.04 17.03
CA LYS A 154 -5.43 7.71 18.39
C LYS A 154 -4.34 7.07 19.27
N THR A 155 -3.27 6.53 18.67
CA THR A 155 -2.10 6.02 19.44
C THR A 155 -1.10 7.12 19.80
N GLY A 156 -1.39 8.38 19.44
CA GLY A 156 -0.45 9.50 19.62
C GLY A 156 0.74 9.45 18.65
N TYR A 157 0.60 8.75 17.51
CA TYR A 157 1.57 8.81 16.43
C TYR A 157 1.38 10.10 15.63
N ARG A 158 2.49 10.78 15.35
CA ARG A 158 2.52 11.94 14.44
C ARG A 158 3.59 11.71 13.39
N HIS A 159 3.19 11.70 12.14
CA HIS A 159 4.11 11.53 11.04
C HIS A 159 4.96 12.77 10.81
N ASN A 160 6.26 12.58 10.53
CA ASN A 160 7.20 13.63 10.18
C ASN A 160 7.99 13.20 8.95
N LEU A 161 8.09 14.05 7.95
CA LEU A 161 8.79 13.77 6.69
C LEU A 161 10.33 13.79 6.80
N LYS A 162 10.88 13.97 8.00
CA LYS A 162 12.34 13.91 8.19
C LYS A 162 12.83 12.48 8.08
N VAL A 163 13.79 12.24 7.20
CA VAL A 163 14.50 10.96 7.07
C VAL A 163 15.81 11.06 7.82
N ASN A 164 16.06 10.14 8.74
CA ASN A 164 17.33 10.03 9.47
C ASN A 164 17.97 8.69 9.05
N ILE A 165 19.09 8.74 8.34
CA ILE A 165 19.78 7.54 7.81
C ILE A 165 20.66 6.89 8.86
N TYR A 166 20.90 7.56 9.99
CA TYR A 166 21.83 7.14 11.04
C TYR A 166 21.17 6.66 12.34
N ASP A 167 19.84 6.52 12.38
CA ASP A 167 19.11 5.97 13.53
C ASP A 167 18.69 4.51 13.29
#